data_5de8510450c5d1434f328757dce34e89
#
_entry.id   5de8510450c5d1434f328757dce34e89
#
_cell.length_a   1.000
_cell.length_b   1.000
_cell.length_c   1.000
_cell.angle_alpha   90.00
_cell.angle_beta   90.00
_cell.angle_gamma   90.00
#
_symmetry.space_group_name_H-M   'P 1'
#
loop_
_entity.id
_entity.type
_entity.pdbx_description
1 polymer ?
#
loop_
_entity_poly.entity_id
_entity_poly.type
_entity_poly.pdbx_seq_one_letter_code
_entity_poly.pdbx_strand_id
1 'polypeptide(L)'
;SLNYFWGVDKKPINNNPQEKTHTILSTGKIKPLYSDNGSIFIRNHKDMKKDGRFWGKKPFMYIMSEKDGWDINSPWDLEVAQLNSFYKKFK
;
A
#
# COMPACT_ATOMS: atom_id res chain seq x y z
N SER A 1 2.92 -1.44 -6.02
CA SER A 1 3.19 -1.26 -7.44
C SER A 1 4.03 -0.01 -7.69
N LEU A 2 4.75 -0.02 -8.82
CA LEU A 2 5.64 1.07 -9.21
C LEU A 2 4.90 2.09 -10.09
N ASN A 3 3.85 2.67 -9.58
CA ASN A 3 3.06 3.67 -10.29
C ASN A 3 3.44 5.08 -9.87
N TYR A 4 3.22 6.04 -10.75
CA TYR A 4 3.26 7.44 -10.37
C TYR A 4 2.05 7.77 -9.52
N PHE A 5 2.31 8.39 -8.38
CA PHE A 5 1.25 8.91 -7.51
C PHE A 5 1.32 10.43 -7.48
N TRP A 6 0.16 11.06 -7.46
CA TRP A 6 0.01 12.51 -7.45
C TRP A 6 -0.82 12.93 -6.25
N GLY A 7 -0.38 13.97 -5.57
CA GLY A 7 -1.18 14.59 -4.52
C GLY A 7 -2.33 15.41 -5.08
N VAL A 8 -3.27 15.76 -4.22
CA VAL A 8 -4.37 16.67 -4.59
C VAL A 8 -3.87 18.05 -4.98
N ASP A 9 -2.67 18.41 -4.55
CA ASP A 9 -1.97 19.63 -4.93
C ASP A 9 -1.36 19.56 -6.34
N LYS A 10 -1.59 18.46 -7.05
CA LYS A 10 -1.10 18.21 -8.42
C LYS A 10 0.43 18.08 -8.50
N LYS A 11 1.04 17.62 -7.41
CA LYS A 11 2.47 17.34 -7.35
C LYS A 11 2.73 15.84 -7.26
N PRO A 12 3.78 15.34 -7.92
CA PRO A 12 4.16 13.92 -7.79
C PRO A 12 4.64 13.61 -6.37
N ILE A 13 4.37 12.39 -5.91
CA ILE A 13 4.67 11.97 -4.54
C ILE A 13 5.93 11.12 -4.46
N ASN A 14 6.05 10.12 -5.31
CA ASN A 14 7.10 9.10 -5.19
C ASN A 14 8.16 9.15 -6.28
N ASN A 15 8.26 10.23 -7.00
CA ASN A 15 9.29 10.40 -8.02
C ASN A 15 10.09 11.68 -7.78
N ASN A 16 11.20 11.82 -8.48
CA ASN A 16 11.97 13.05 -8.47
C ASN A 16 11.16 14.14 -9.18
N PRO A 17 10.79 15.24 -8.52
CA PRO A 17 9.99 16.29 -9.16
C PRO A 17 10.68 16.98 -10.33
N GLN A 18 11.98 16.82 -10.48
CA GLN A 18 12.73 17.34 -11.62
C GLN A 18 12.73 16.40 -12.82
N GLU A 19 12.33 15.15 -12.62
CA GLU A 19 12.23 14.18 -13.70
C GLU A 19 10.99 14.45 -14.54
N LYS A 20 11.17 14.65 -15.83
CA LYS A 20 10.09 15.08 -16.73
C LYS A 20 9.65 14.01 -17.72
N THR A 21 10.24 12.83 -17.66
CA THR A 21 9.99 11.78 -18.65
C THR A 21 9.51 10.49 -18.00
N HIS A 22 8.92 9.62 -18.80
CA HIS A 22 8.55 8.28 -18.35
C HIS A 22 9.75 7.33 -18.21
N THR A 23 10.94 7.83 -18.43
CA THR A 23 12.18 7.06 -18.32
C THR A 23 12.35 6.47 -16.91
N ILE A 24 11.89 7.17 -15.88
CA ILE A 24 11.91 6.66 -14.51
C ILE A 24 11.15 5.35 -14.40
N LEU A 25 9.95 5.27 -14.97
CA LEU A 25 9.15 4.03 -14.96
C LEU A 25 9.87 2.89 -15.64
N SER A 26 10.41 3.15 -16.84
CA SER A 26 11.07 2.12 -17.63
C SER A 26 12.41 1.66 -17.06
N THR A 27 13.07 2.51 -16.27
CA THR A 27 14.35 2.16 -15.61
C THR A 27 14.22 1.64 -14.19
N GLY A 28 13.02 1.60 -13.66
CA GLY A 28 12.77 1.14 -12.29
C GLY A 28 13.28 2.07 -11.20
N LYS A 29 13.53 3.34 -11.52
CA LYS A 29 14.06 4.32 -10.56
C LYS A 29 13.00 4.98 -9.69
N ILE A 30 11.74 4.68 -9.88
CA ILE A 30 10.67 5.18 -9.02
C ILE A 30 10.78 4.53 -7.66
N LYS A 31 10.76 5.35 -6.61
CA LYS A 31 10.69 4.84 -5.24
C LYS A 31 9.31 4.26 -4.99
N PRO A 32 9.21 3.03 -4.50
CA PRO A 32 7.90 2.44 -4.19
C PRO A 32 7.21 3.18 -3.05
N LEU A 33 5.90 3.27 -3.12
CA LEU A 33 5.07 3.66 -2.00
C LEU A 33 4.34 2.43 -1.49
N TYR A 34 4.14 2.40 -0.18
CA TYR A 34 3.41 1.33 0.48
C TYR A 34 2.10 1.86 1.01
N SER A 35 1.04 1.13 0.76
CA SER A 35 -0.28 1.43 1.27
C SER A 35 -0.57 0.53 2.46
N ASP A 36 -1.09 1.11 3.53
CA ASP A 36 -1.56 0.36 4.67
C ASP A 36 -2.86 -0.36 4.30
N ASN A 37 -2.89 -1.69 4.45
CA ASN A 37 -4.08 -2.48 4.15
C ASN A 37 -4.91 -2.83 5.38
N GLY A 38 -4.48 -2.42 6.57
CA GLY A 38 -5.23 -2.64 7.80
C GLY A 38 -5.30 -4.08 8.28
N SER A 39 -4.54 -5.00 7.68
CA SER A 39 -4.66 -6.42 8.00
C SER A 39 -4.12 -6.77 9.38
N ILE A 40 -2.98 -6.20 9.75
CA ILE A 40 -2.30 -6.53 11.01
C ILE A 40 -1.71 -5.26 11.62
N PHE A 41 -2.07 -5.00 12.88
CA PHE A 41 -1.42 -3.99 13.69
C PHE A 41 -1.00 -4.63 15.02
N ILE A 42 0.27 -4.56 15.34
CA ILE A 42 0.81 -5.06 16.59
C ILE A 42 1.66 -3.99 17.22
N ARG A 43 1.39 -3.66 18.46
CA ARG A 43 2.15 -2.66 19.19
C ARG A 43 2.21 -3.01 20.67
N ASN A 44 3.28 -2.61 21.32
CA ASN A 44 3.43 -2.75 22.76
C ASN A 44 2.30 -2.01 23.48
N HIS A 45 1.70 -2.65 24.49
CA HIS A 45 0.57 -2.10 25.24
C HIS A 45 0.89 -0.75 25.90
N LYS A 46 2.08 -0.61 26.49
CA LYS A 46 2.48 0.64 27.15
C LYS A 46 2.52 1.80 26.18
N ASP A 47 3.10 1.55 25.00
CA ASP A 47 3.23 2.59 23.97
C ASP A 47 1.87 2.98 23.41
N MET A 48 1.00 2.00 23.16
CA MET A 48 -0.34 2.25 22.68
C MET A 48 -1.17 3.02 23.70
N LYS A 49 -1.06 2.67 24.97
CA LYS A 49 -1.75 3.37 26.07
C LYS A 49 -1.26 4.82 26.20
N LYS A 50 0.03 5.06 25.90
CA LYS A 50 0.64 6.38 26.01
C LYS A 50 0.12 7.35 24.95
N ASP A 51 -0.01 6.94 23.69
CA ASP A 51 -0.34 7.84 22.59
C ASP A 51 -1.56 7.45 21.76
N GLY A 52 -2.17 6.29 22.02
CA GLY A 52 -3.38 5.85 21.35
C GLY A 52 -3.22 5.54 19.86
N ARG A 53 -2.02 5.30 19.38
CA ARG A 53 -1.74 5.03 17.98
C ARG A 53 -1.42 3.56 17.76
N PHE A 54 -1.76 3.04 16.57
CA PHE A 54 -1.41 1.68 16.17
C PHE A 54 0.04 1.53 15.74
N TRP A 55 0.76 2.62 15.53
CA TRP A 55 2.15 2.61 15.08
C TRP A 55 2.98 3.65 15.81
N GLY A 56 4.26 3.38 15.95
CA GLY A 56 5.25 4.29 16.49
C GLY A 56 5.97 5.10 15.40
N LYS A 57 7.07 5.74 15.77
CA LYS A 57 7.86 6.56 14.84
C LYS A 57 8.59 5.75 13.77
N LYS A 58 8.97 4.52 14.08
CA LYS A 58 9.69 3.62 13.18
C LYS A 58 9.02 2.25 13.18
N PRO A 59 7.85 2.11 12.56
CA PRO A 59 7.16 0.84 12.56
C PRO A 59 7.91 -0.18 11.70
N PHE A 60 7.87 -1.44 12.11
CA PHE A 60 8.24 -2.53 11.23
C PHE A 60 7.12 -2.75 10.23
N MET A 61 7.45 -2.76 8.94
CA MET A 61 6.47 -2.99 7.89
C MET A 61 6.56 -4.42 7.40
N TYR A 62 5.50 -5.20 7.62
CA TYR A 62 5.35 -6.51 7.02
C TYR A 62 4.72 -6.35 5.65
N ILE A 63 5.49 -6.61 4.60
CA ILE A 63 5.04 -6.38 3.23
C ILE A 63 4.24 -7.61 2.78
N MET A 64 2.98 -7.39 2.46
CA MET A 64 2.10 -8.43 1.92
C MET A 64 1.97 -8.25 0.41
N SER A 65 1.72 -9.34 -0.30
CA SER A 65 1.31 -9.22 -1.70
C SER A 65 -0.02 -8.48 -1.79
N GLU A 66 -0.25 -7.80 -2.89
CA GLU A 66 -1.52 -7.10 -3.13
C GLU A 66 -2.71 -8.05 -3.00
N LYS A 67 -2.54 -9.28 -3.46
CA LYS A 67 -3.55 -10.32 -3.39
C LYS A 67 -3.88 -10.74 -1.95
N ASP A 68 -2.86 -10.99 -1.12
CA ASP A 68 -3.05 -11.41 0.26
C ASP A 68 -3.50 -10.28 1.18
N GLY A 69 -3.12 -9.06 0.83
CA GLY A 69 -3.47 -7.86 1.59
C GLY A 69 -4.70 -7.12 1.07
N TRP A 70 -5.51 -7.76 0.22
CA TRP A 70 -6.68 -7.10 -0.36
C TRP A 70 -7.69 -6.73 0.71
N ASP A 71 -8.04 -5.45 0.75
CA ASP A 71 -8.96 -4.88 1.73
C ASP A 71 -10.29 -4.55 1.05
N ILE A 72 -11.39 -4.97 1.67
CA ILE A 72 -12.73 -4.81 1.10
C ILE A 72 -13.40 -3.61 1.74
N ASN A 73 -13.53 -2.52 1.00
CA ASN A 73 -14.17 -1.29 1.44
C ASN A 73 -15.30 -0.83 0.51
N SER A 74 -15.47 -1.50 -0.63
CA SER A 74 -16.45 -1.13 -1.65
C SER A 74 -17.00 -2.39 -2.33
N PRO A 75 -18.16 -2.28 -3.06
CA PRO A 75 -18.65 -3.41 -3.85
C PRO A 75 -17.65 -3.92 -4.87
N TRP A 76 -16.87 -3.05 -5.48
CA TRP A 76 -15.82 -3.45 -6.41
C TRP A 76 -14.74 -4.28 -5.72
N ASP A 77 -14.32 -3.90 -4.53
CA ASP A 77 -13.33 -4.65 -3.77
C ASP A 77 -13.84 -6.07 -3.47
N LEU A 78 -15.12 -6.21 -3.15
CA LEU A 78 -15.74 -7.50 -2.94
C LEU A 78 -15.76 -8.34 -4.21
N GLU A 79 -16.07 -7.76 -5.35
CA GLU A 79 -16.04 -8.47 -6.64
C GLU A 79 -14.64 -9.01 -6.93
N VAL A 80 -13.61 -8.21 -6.70
CA VAL A 80 -12.23 -8.65 -6.89
C VAL A 80 -11.88 -9.81 -5.95
N ALA A 81 -12.29 -9.73 -4.69
CA ALA A 81 -12.06 -10.80 -3.73
C ALA A 81 -12.76 -12.10 -4.15
N GLN A 82 -13.98 -12.01 -4.64
CA GLN A 82 -14.74 -13.16 -5.11
C GLN A 82 -14.10 -13.81 -6.34
N LEU A 83 -13.65 -13.01 -7.30
CA LEU A 83 -12.95 -13.50 -8.47
C LEU A 83 -11.66 -14.22 -8.11
N ASN A 84 -10.93 -13.67 -7.15
CA ASN A 84 -9.70 -14.28 -6.66
C ASN A 84 -9.98 -15.63 -5.99
N SER A 85 -11.03 -15.73 -5.19
CA SER A 85 -11.46 -16.96 -4.55
C SER A 85 -11.88 -18.01 -5.60
N PHE A 86 -12.64 -17.58 -6.59
CA PHE A 86 -13.04 -18.45 -7.72
C PHE A 86 -11.83 -19.00 -8.47
N TYR A 87 -10.87 -18.15 -8.77
CA TYR A 87 -9.65 -18.54 -9.47
C TYR A 87 -8.85 -19.60 -8.71
N LYS A 88 -8.78 -19.48 -7.39
CA LYS A 88 -8.08 -20.46 -6.55
C LYS A 88 -8.68 -21.85 -6.60
N LYS A 89 -9.98 -21.98 -6.83
CA LYS A 89 -10.65 -23.28 -6.91
C LYS A 89 -10.24 -24.10 -8.13
N PHE A 90 -9.72 -23.46 -9.15
CA PHE A 90 -9.33 -24.10 -10.41
C PHE A 90 -7.83 -24.26 -10.58
N LYS A 91 -7.09 -23.94 -9.57
CA LYS A 91 -5.65 -24.20 -9.45
C LYS A 91 -5.40 -25.33 -8.49
#